data_afbc5a4db8f0d31f956b29e39c2d9a9b
#
_entry.id   afbc5a4db8f0d31f956b29e39c2d9a9b
#
_cell.length_a   1.000
_cell.length_b   1.000
_cell.length_c   1.000
_cell.angle_alpha   90.00
_cell.angle_beta   90.00
_cell.angle_gamma   90.00
#
_symmetry.space_group_name_H-M   'P 1'
#
loop_
_entity.id
_entity.type
_entity.pdbx_description
1 polymer ?
#
loop_
_entity_poly.entity_id
_entity_poly.type
_entity_poly.pdbx_seq_one_letter_code
_entity_poly.pdbx_strand_id
1 'polypeptide(L)'
;MLQKLSNILQQNFPFLKEKKLLIAISGGIDSVVLTHLLSRLNFNISLAHCNFNLRGTESDLDTVFVKDLAKKLEIRCFTTSFETERIAKENKESTQIAARNLRYSWFQEIRQENNFDYILTAHHADDNLETFLINLTRGSGLDGFTGIPEINGNIVRPLLKFSREEIEVFAKEEKISWREDQSNTSTKYVRNKIRHNILPVLKEINPSLLDTFSKTLTHLQESTQIISDRVAAISKKVVLKENDIIKFRIDEIQQLSNPKAYVYQLLRAYNFTEFNDVYNLLSAQAGKQVFSKTHVILKDRDFLILSIREVASKETQELKFHISKNTAKITYPIHLAFEEVTAQKIQNKNTIYVSKESLKFPLIVRKWRNGDYFHPTGMQGKKKLSKYFKDEKLSLLEKNNTWLLCNGDNAVIWIVGMRKDSRFKVKSDTEITKIYLK
;
A
#
# COMPACT_ATOMS: atom_id res chain seq x y z
N MET A 1 -12.35 25.78 27.41
CA MET A 1 -11.84 24.71 26.59
C MET A 1 -12.39 23.33 26.99
N LEU A 2 -12.40 22.96 28.28
CA LEU A 2 -12.81 21.61 28.75
C LEU A 2 -14.24 21.22 28.28
N GLN A 3 -15.25 22.11 28.51
CA GLN A 3 -16.63 21.84 28.09
C GLN A 3 -16.78 21.68 26.55
N LYS A 4 -16.06 22.53 25.79
CA LYS A 4 -16.04 22.45 24.31
C LYS A 4 -15.50 21.10 23.84
N LEU A 5 -14.41 20.61 24.46
CA LEU A 5 -13.86 19.28 24.13
C LEU A 5 -14.81 18.15 24.54
N SER A 6 -15.43 18.23 25.73
CA SER A 6 -16.41 17.24 26.18
C SER A 6 -17.55 17.08 25.15
N ASN A 7 -18.11 18.19 24.67
CA ASN A 7 -19.16 18.17 23.66
C ASN A 7 -18.69 17.55 22.33
N ILE A 8 -17.47 17.91 21.86
CA ILE A 8 -16.87 17.34 20.65
C ILE A 8 -16.67 15.83 20.80
N LEU A 9 -16.16 15.37 21.95
CA LEU A 9 -15.95 13.94 22.20
C LEU A 9 -17.27 13.16 22.20
N GLN A 10 -18.32 13.72 22.79
CA GLN A 10 -19.65 13.10 22.81
C GLN A 10 -20.28 13.03 21.41
N GLN A 11 -20.13 14.07 20.59
CA GLN A 11 -20.77 14.17 19.28
C GLN A 11 -19.97 13.45 18.18
N ASN A 12 -18.65 13.68 18.13
CA ASN A 12 -17.83 13.21 17.02
C ASN A 12 -17.07 11.90 17.32
N PHE A 13 -16.82 11.63 18.61
CA PHE A 13 -16.00 10.49 19.03
C PHE A 13 -16.62 9.69 20.18
N PRO A 14 -17.95 9.39 20.14
CA PRO A 14 -18.61 8.66 21.23
C PRO A 14 -18.00 7.27 21.47
N PHE A 15 -17.39 6.70 20.46
CA PHE A 15 -16.71 5.41 20.51
C PHE A 15 -15.43 5.41 21.39
N LEU A 16 -14.88 6.58 21.78
CA LEU A 16 -13.70 6.66 22.67
C LEU A 16 -14.05 6.43 24.15
N LYS A 17 -15.34 6.53 24.50
CA LYS A 17 -15.78 6.27 25.86
C LYS A 17 -15.47 4.81 26.23
N GLU A 18 -14.94 4.61 27.45
CA GLU A 18 -14.58 3.28 27.97
C GLU A 18 -13.44 2.55 27.21
N LYS A 19 -12.78 3.23 26.25
CA LYS A 19 -11.66 2.69 25.50
C LYS A 19 -10.33 2.97 26.17
N LYS A 20 -9.34 2.09 25.91
CA LYS A 20 -7.95 2.33 26.32
C LYS A 20 -7.27 3.19 25.27
N LEU A 21 -6.84 4.37 25.66
CA LEU A 21 -6.32 5.40 24.77
C LEU A 21 -4.81 5.61 25.00
N LEU A 22 -4.04 5.69 23.94
CA LEU A 22 -2.61 6.00 23.96
C LEU A 22 -2.39 7.41 23.43
N ILE A 23 -1.95 8.36 24.25
CA ILE A 23 -1.64 9.74 23.83
C ILE A 23 -0.19 9.82 23.37
N ALA A 24 0.02 10.26 22.14
CA ALA A 24 1.34 10.62 21.63
C ALA A 24 1.75 11.98 22.22
N ILE A 25 2.66 11.96 23.20
CA ILE A 25 3.09 13.15 23.93
C ILE A 25 4.53 13.54 23.56
N SER A 26 4.73 14.80 23.15
CA SER A 26 6.05 15.36 22.86
C SER A 26 6.65 16.16 24.02
N GLY A 27 5.84 16.56 24.99
CA GLY A 27 6.20 17.54 26.03
C GLY A 27 5.82 18.98 25.66
N GLY A 28 5.51 19.24 24.39
CA GLY A 28 5.00 20.55 23.94
C GLY A 28 3.55 20.79 24.34
N ILE A 29 3.17 22.07 24.36
CA ILE A 29 1.90 22.57 24.93
C ILE A 29 0.68 21.80 24.42
N ASP A 30 0.56 21.51 23.11
CA ASP A 30 -0.62 20.88 22.52
C ASP A 30 -0.85 19.48 23.08
N SER A 31 0.21 18.68 23.16
CA SER A 31 0.14 17.32 23.68
C SER A 31 -0.05 17.26 25.19
N VAL A 32 0.53 18.21 25.90
CA VAL A 32 0.37 18.34 27.35
C VAL A 32 -1.06 18.78 27.69
N VAL A 33 -1.61 19.79 27.00
CA VAL A 33 -3.01 20.24 27.18
C VAL A 33 -3.99 19.11 26.85
N LEU A 34 -3.78 18.37 25.76
CA LEU A 34 -4.62 17.20 25.44
C LEU A 34 -4.62 16.19 26.60
N THR A 35 -3.45 15.90 27.17
CA THR A 35 -3.30 14.99 28.32
C THR A 35 -4.10 15.47 29.52
N HIS A 36 -3.96 16.74 29.90
CA HIS A 36 -4.70 17.32 31.02
C HIS A 36 -6.22 17.31 30.83
N LEU A 37 -6.68 17.66 29.61
CA LEU A 37 -8.09 17.67 29.28
C LEU A 37 -8.72 16.27 29.39
N LEU A 38 -8.07 15.25 28.82
CA LEU A 38 -8.60 13.88 28.84
C LEU A 38 -8.50 13.24 30.23
N SER A 39 -7.46 13.57 31.03
CA SER A 39 -7.34 13.17 32.42
C SER A 39 -8.51 13.76 33.26
N ARG A 40 -8.81 15.05 33.11
CA ARG A 40 -9.93 15.69 33.80
C ARG A 40 -11.30 15.19 33.38
N LEU A 41 -11.41 14.69 32.16
CA LEU A 41 -12.64 14.06 31.66
C LEU A 41 -12.72 12.57 32.02
N ASN A 42 -11.79 12.06 32.84
CA ASN A 42 -11.71 10.68 33.32
C ASN A 42 -11.66 9.62 32.21
N PHE A 43 -10.96 9.93 31.09
CA PHE A 43 -10.68 8.93 30.07
C PHE A 43 -9.56 7.98 30.53
N ASN A 44 -9.64 6.71 30.13
CA ASN A 44 -8.58 5.72 30.38
C ASN A 44 -7.41 5.94 29.41
N ILE A 45 -6.43 6.75 29.84
CA ILE A 45 -5.30 7.19 29.02
C ILE A 45 -3.98 6.65 29.50
N SER A 46 -3.07 6.43 28.58
CA SER A 46 -1.63 6.22 28.81
C SER A 46 -0.83 7.13 27.86
N LEU A 47 0.41 7.43 28.20
CA LEU A 47 1.28 8.30 27.42
C LEU A 47 2.32 7.51 26.65
N ALA A 48 2.68 7.96 25.44
CA ALA A 48 3.77 7.43 24.64
C ALA A 48 4.67 8.57 24.16
N HIS A 49 5.94 8.57 24.58
CA HIS A 49 6.95 9.57 24.25
C HIS A 49 8.11 8.95 23.50
N CYS A 50 8.51 9.61 22.39
CA CYS A 50 9.67 9.25 21.58
C CYS A 50 10.79 10.27 21.77
N ASN A 51 11.95 9.84 22.23
CA ASN A 51 13.18 10.61 22.17
C ASN A 51 13.91 10.28 20.84
N PHE A 52 14.06 11.27 19.97
CA PHE A 52 14.69 11.08 18.66
C PHE A 52 16.20 11.36 18.64
N ASN A 53 16.78 11.74 19.78
CA ASN A 53 18.20 12.10 19.96
C ASN A 53 18.69 13.18 18.96
N LEU A 54 17.81 14.09 18.55
CA LEU A 54 18.14 15.14 17.56
C LEU A 54 18.63 16.45 18.17
N ARG A 55 18.48 16.62 19.50
CA ARG A 55 18.78 17.86 20.23
C ARG A 55 19.65 17.65 21.45
N GLY A 56 20.39 16.51 21.51
CA GLY A 56 21.24 16.17 22.64
C GLY A 56 20.46 16.20 23.98
N THR A 57 21.02 16.87 24.98
CA THR A 57 20.46 16.96 26.34
C THR A 57 19.03 17.51 26.40
N GLU A 58 18.62 18.40 25.48
CA GLU A 58 17.25 18.91 25.44
C GLU A 58 16.23 17.79 25.16
N SER A 59 16.57 16.82 24.31
CA SER A 59 15.70 15.65 24.06
C SER A 59 15.54 14.77 25.31
N ASP A 60 16.58 14.66 26.12
CA ASP A 60 16.54 13.91 27.39
C ASP A 60 15.72 14.65 28.43
N LEU A 61 15.86 15.97 28.52
CA LEU A 61 15.05 16.81 29.41
C LEU A 61 13.55 16.75 29.06
N ASP A 62 13.19 16.65 27.78
CA ASP A 62 11.80 16.42 27.38
C ASP A 62 11.28 15.07 27.89
N THR A 63 12.10 14.04 27.82
CA THR A 63 11.75 12.71 28.35
C THR A 63 11.55 12.75 29.87
N VAL A 64 12.41 13.45 30.59
CA VAL A 64 12.26 13.64 32.06
C VAL A 64 10.97 14.36 32.36
N PHE A 65 10.71 15.50 31.70
CA PHE A 65 9.48 16.27 31.87
C PHE A 65 8.22 15.43 31.66
N VAL A 66 8.18 14.62 30.60
CA VAL A 66 7.01 13.78 30.30
C VAL A 66 6.82 12.70 31.37
N LYS A 67 7.90 12.09 31.88
CA LYS A 67 7.83 11.12 32.97
C LYS A 67 7.31 11.73 34.28
N ASP A 68 7.77 12.95 34.60
CA ASP A 68 7.33 13.68 35.80
C ASP A 68 5.86 14.10 35.71
N LEU A 69 5.43 14.57 34.50
CA LEU A 69 4.02 14.84 34.23
C LEU A 69 3.15 13.59 34.40
N ALA A 70 3.58 12.47 33.83
CA ALA A 70 2.88 11.19 33.95
C ALA A 70 2.73 10.74 35.39
N LYS A 71 3.80 10.87 36.18
CA LYS A 71 3.80 10.58 37.62
C LYS A 71 2.84 11.50 38.38
N LYS A 72 2.87 12.80 38.09
CA LYS A 72 1.99 13.80 38.72
C LYS A 72 0.50 13.54 38.45
N LEU A 73 0.18 13.03 37.26
CA LEU A 73 -1.19 12.73 36.82
C LEU A 73 -1.59 11.27 37.10
N GLU A 74 -0.70 10.47 37.67
CA GLU A 74 -0.88 9.03 37.92
C GLU A 74 -1.22 8.23 36.65
N ILE A 75 -0.61 8.61 35.51
CA ILE A 75 -0.84 8.02 34.19
C ILE A 75 0.36 7.15 33.80
N ARG A 76 0.12 5.94 33.28
CA ARG A 76 1.18 5.07 32.75
C ARG A 76 1.86 5.72 31.55
N CYS A 77 3.20 5.71 31.51
CA CYS A 77 3.99 6.32 30.45
C CYS A 77 4.96 5.29 29.84
N PHE A 78 4.93 5.21 28.52
CA PHE A 78 5.88 4.46 27.69
C PHE A 78 6.88 5.43 27.07
N THR A 79 8.16 5.10 27.10
CA THR A 79 9.22 5.92 26.49
C THR A 79 10.15 5.07 25.67
N THR A 80 10.61 5.58 24.54
CA THR A 80 11.66 4.97 23.72
C THR A 80 12.62 6.02 23.20
N SER A 81 13.82 5.58 22.78
CA SER A 81 14.85 6.41 22.21
C SER A 81 15.30 5.85 20.87
N PHE A 82 15.54 6.69 19.86
CA PHE A 82 15.91 6.31 18.50
C PHE A 82 17.21 6.97 18.06
N GLU A 83 18.07 6.23 17.40
CA GLU A 83 19.22 6.72 16.63
C GLU A 83 18.76 7.26 15.26
N THR A 84 17.96 8.35 15.28
CA THR A 84 17.20 8.81 14.12
C THR A 84 18.07 9.20 12.93
N GLU A 85 19.20 9.86 13.15
CA GLU A 85 20.12 10.27 12.06
C GLU A 85 20.76 9.07 11.38
N ARG A 86 21.12 8.03 12.14
CA ARG A 86 21.68 6.80 11.59
C ARG A 86 20.67 6.10 10.70
N ILE A 87 19.44 5.92 11.21
CA ILE A 87 18.36 5.25 10.48
C ILE A 87 17.96 6.03 9.21
N ALA A 88 17.92 7.36 9.29
CA ALA A 88 17.65 8.22 8.13
C ALA A 88 18.69 8.02 7.02
N LYS A 89 19.99 7.93 7.39
CA LYS A 89 21.09 7.67 6.43
C LYS A 89 21.00 6.28 5.81
N GLU A 90 20.76 5.26 6.62
CA GLU A 90 20.60 3.87 6.16
C GLU A 90 19.45 3.74 5.15
N ASN A 91 18.31 4.36 5.42
CA ASN A 91 17.10 4.33 4.58
C ASN A 91 17.13 5.34 3.42
N LYS A 92 18.17 6.21 3.33
CA LYS A 92 18.25 7.30 2.33
C LYS A 92 17.03 8.21 2.33
N GLU A 93 16.53 8.55 3.50
CA GLU A 93 15.39 9.44 3.71
C GLU A 93 15.78 10.66 4.57
N SER A 94 14.92 11.69 4.58
CA SER A 94 15.15 12.84 5.46
C SER A 94 14.93 12.47 6.93
N THR A 95 15.69 13.13 7.83
CA THR A 95 15.55 12.93 9.28
C THR A 95 14.11 13.10 9.78
N GLN A 96 13.34 14.03 9.17
CA GLN A 96 11.93 14.24 9.51
C GLN A 96 11.05 13.05 9.08
N ILE A 97 11.29 12.47 7.91
CA ILE A 97 10.56 11.29 7.44
C ILE A 97 10.92 10.09 8.31
N ALA A 98 12.20 9.88 8.62
CA ALA A 98 12.65 8.82 9.51
C ALA A 98 12.01 8.95 10.90
N ALA A 99 12.08 10.12 11.53
CA ALA A 99 11.46 10.37 12.82
C ALA A 99 9.94 10.11 12.81
N ARG A 100 9.26 10.51 11.73
CA ARG A 100 7.82 10.25 11.57
C ARG A 100 7.53 8.76 11.47
N ASN A 101 8.26 8.04 10.61
CA ASN A 101 8.07 6.60 10.40
C ASN A 101 8.32 5.82 11.69
N LEU A 102 9.43 6.09 12.39
CA LEU A 102 9.78 5.49 13.66
C LEU A 102 8.70 5.71 14.73
N ARG A 103 8.22 6.96 14.85
CA ARG A 103 7.16 7.34 15.78
C ARG A 103 5.90 6.51 15.57
N TYR A 104 5.36 6.51 14.36
CA TYR A 104 4.10 5.81 14.08
C TYR A 104 4.24 4.30 14.15
N SER A 105 5.37 3.74 13.72
CA SER A 105 5.67 2.31 13.84
C SER A 105 5.64 1.87 15.30
N TRP A 106 6.37 2.58 16.16
CA TRP A 106 6.43 2.28 17.58
C TRP A 106 5.09 2.50 18.32
N PHE A 107 4.32 3.52 17.95
CA PHE A 107 2.98 3.70 18.52
C PHE A 107 2.05 2.54 18.17
N GLN A 108 2.14 1.99 16.95
CA GLN A 108 1.35 0.82 16.58
C GLN A 108 1.79 -0.44 17.31
N GLU A 109 3.09 -0.62 17.52
CA GLU A 109 3.66 -1.72 18.29
C GLU A 109 3.13 -1.69 19.74
N ILE A 110 3.29 -0.57 20.46
CA ILE A 110 2.78 -0.41 21.82
C ILE A 110 1.26 -0.60 21.87
N ARG A 111 0.53 -0.07 20.89
CA ARG A 111 -0.91 -0.23 20.82
C ARG A 111 -1.31 -1.70 20.76
N GLN A 112 -0.64 -2.50 19.95
CA GLN A 112 -0.91 -3.94 19.81
C GLN A 112 -0.51 -4.72 21.06
N GLU A 113 0.70 -4.51 21.59
CA GLU A 113 1.23 -5.23 22.74
C GLU A 113 0.43 -4.98 24.03
N ASN A 114 -0.10 -3.76 24.21
CA ASN A 114 -0.81 -3.39 25.43
C ASN A 114 -2.34 -3.27 25.23
N ASN A 115 -2.86 -3.70 24.07
CA ASN A 115 -4.30 -3.69 23.73
C ASN A 115 -4.93 -2.29 23.88
N PHE A 116 -4.26 -1.23 23.37
CA PHE A 116 -4.89 0.05 23.24
C PHE A 116 -5.80 0.07 22.02
N ASP A 117 -6.99 0.67 22.15
CA ASP A 117 -7.96 0.79 21.08
C ASP A 117 -7.54 1.86 20.08
N TYR A 118 -7.15 3.05 20.58
CA TYR A 118 -6.83 4.21 19.76
C TYR A 118 -5.56 4.92 20.22
N ILE A 119 -4.91 5.59 19.24
CA ILE A 119 -3.79 6.51 19.45
C ILE A 119 -4.32 7.93 19.26
N LEU A 120 -4.10 8.82 20.22
CA LEU A 120 -4.50 10.21 20.14
C LEU A 120 -3.31 11.13 19.88
N THR A 121 -3.49 12.07 18.96
CA THR A 121 -2.47 13.07 18.64
C THR A 121 -3.06 14.47 18.76
N ALA A 122 -2.24 15.44 19.21
CA ALA A 122 -2.67 16.78 19.53
C ALA A 122 -2.58 17.78 18.35
N HIS A 123 -2.91 17.32 17.12
CA HIS A 123 -3.02 18.24 15.99
C HIS A 123 -4.21 19.17 16.18
N HIS A 124 -4.03 20.44 15.83
CA HIS A 124 -5.01 21.52 16.03
C HIS A 124 -5.34 22.23 14.70
N ALA A 125 -6.24 23.23 14.73
CA ALA A 125 -6.74 23.90 13.53
C ALA A 125 -5.65 24.61 12.72
N ASP A 126 -4.66 25.21 13.39
CA ASP A 126 -3.53 25.84 12.69
C ASP A 126 -2.66 24.81 11.96
N ASP A 127 -2.41 23.61 12.54
CA ASP A 127 -1.70 22.51 11.84
C ASP A 127 -2.43 22.09 10.57
N ASN A 128 -3.77 22.13 10.62
CA ASN A 128 -4.60 21.78 9.49
C ASN A 128 -4.46 22.80 8.35
N LEU A 129 -4.49 24.09 8.68
CA LEU A 129 -4.25 25.18 7.73
C LEU A 129 -2.81 25.15 7.18
N GLU A 130 -1.80 24.90 8.03
CA GLU A 130 -0.41 24.71 7.59
C GLU A 130 -0.33 23.58 6.55
N THR A 131 -0.97 22.45 6.82
CA THR A 131 -0.95 21.28 5.92
C THR A 131 -1.65 21.59 4.60
N PHE A 132 -2.76 22.30 4.63
CA PHE A 132 -3.46 22.77 3.44
C PHE A 132 -2.56 23.65 2.58
N LEU A 133 -1.90 24.66 3.18
CA LEU A 133 -0.99 25.56 2.47
C LEU A 133 0.23 24.83 1.89
N ILE A 134 0.81 23.88 2.63
CA ILE A 134 1.91 23.03 2.12
C ILE A 134 1.44 22.26 0.89
N ASN A 135 0.26 21.66 0.95
CA ASN A 135 -0.29 20.88 -0.15
C ASN A 135 -0.62 21.76 -1.36
N LEU A 136 -1.09 22.99 -1.14
CA LEU A 136 -1.30 23.98 -2.19
C LEU A 136 0.00 24.30 -2.94
N THR A 137 1.10 24.55 -2.21
CA THR A 137 2.41 24.84 -2.84
C THR A 137 3.00 23.64 -3.59
N ARG A 138 2.55 22.42 -3.29
CA ARG A 138 3.00 21.19 -3.95
C ARG A 138 2.15 20.77 -5.14
N GLY A 139 1.07 21.49 -5.45
CA GLY A 139 0.17 21.15 -6.54
C GLY A 139 -0.65 19.89 -6.28
N SER A 140 -1.08 19.68 -5.04
CA SER A 140 -1.92 18.53 -4.68
C SER A 140 -3.29 18.61 -5.37
N GLY A 141 -3.87 17.44 -5.68
CA GLY A 141 -5.28 17.35 -6.06
C GLY A 141 -6.23 17.54 -4.86
N LEU A 142 -7.53 17.38 -5.10
CA LEU A 142 -8.59 17.64 -4.11
C LEU A 142 -8.37 16.92 -2.78
N ASP A 143 -7.86 15.70 -2.81
CA ASP A 143 -7.57 14.93 -1.58
C ASP A 143 -6.57 15.62 -0.64
N GLY A 144 -5.59 16.33 -1.22
CA GLY A 144 -4.63 17.12 -0.42
C GLY A 144 -5.25 18.37 0.22
N PHE A 145 -6.42 18.78 -0.23
CA PHE A 145 -7.13 19.97 0.26
C PHE A 145 -8.25 19.63 1.26
N THR A 146 -8.51 18.36 1.55
CA THR A 146 -9.50 17.96 2.55
C THR A 146 -9.01 18.09 3.98
N GLY A 147 -7.75 18.54 4.18
CA GLY A 147 -7.14 18.76 5.48
C GLY A 147 -6.65 17.47 6.17
N ILE A 148 -6.30 17.63 7.44
CA ILE A 148 -5.92 16.50 8.29
C ILE A 148 -7.21 15.79 8.73
N PRO A 149 -7.39 14.47 8.51
CA PRO A 149 -8.59 13.78 8.92
C PRO A 149 -8.69 13.70 10.46
N GLU A 150 -9.88 13.90 11.01
CA GLU A 150 -10.15 13.74 12.45
C GLU A 150 -9.84 12.30 12.92
N ILE A 151 -10.14 11.32 12.06
CA ILE A 151 -9.87 9.89 12.28
C ILE A 151 -9.11 9.33 11.09
N ASN A 152 -8.03 8.59 11.36
CA ASN A 152 -7.30 7.85 10.34
C ASN A 152 -6.91 6.46 10.87
N GLY A 153 -7.71 5.46 10.53
CA GLY A 153 -7.62 4.15 11.13
C GLY A 153 -7.83 4.22 12.64
N ASN A 154 -6.82 3.89 13.40
CA ASN A 154 -6.84 3.95 14.87
C ASN A 154 -6.24 5.24 15.46
N ILE A 155 -5.94 6.24 14.64
CA ILE A 155 -5.42 7.53 15.08
C ILE A 155 -6.55 8.55 15.13
N VAL A 156 -6.75 9.20 16.28
CA VAL A 156 -7.80 10.20 16.50
C VAL A 156 -7.17 11.53 16.91
N ARG A 157 -7.78 12.66 16.49
CA ARG A 157 -7.27 14.03 16.68
C ARG A 157 -8.32 14.92 17.32
N PRO A 158 -8.49 14.83 18.65
CA PRO A 158 -9.58 15.53 19.34
C PRO A 158 -9.47 17.06 19.33
N LEU A 159 -8.23 17.59 19.18
CA LEU A 159 -7.99 19.04 19.20
C LEU A 159 -8.09 19.70 17.82
N LEU A 160 -8.45 18.99 16.76
CA LEU A 160 -8.39 19.51 15.39
C LEU A 160 -9.34 20.72 15.15
N LYS A 161 -10.34 20.91 16.01
CA LYS A 161 -11.29 22.06 16.01
C LYS A 161 -10.92 23.20 16.97
N PHE A 162 -9.74 23.12 17.58
CA PHE A 162 -9.23 24.18 18.47
C PHE A 162 -8.11 24.92 17.78
N SER A 163 -8.03 26.23 18.01
CA SER A 163 -6.89 27.05 17.60
C SER A 163 -5.71 26.87 18.55
N ARG A 164 -4.51 27.18 18.06
CA ARG A 164 -3.31 27.25 18.90
C ARG A 164 -3.49 28.26 20.05
N GLU A 165 -4.13 29.37 19.78
CA GLU A 165 -4.41 30.42 20.76
C GLU A 165 -5.34 29.93 21.89
N GLU A 166 -6.43 29.21 21.57
CA GLU A 166 -7.30 28.58 22.57
C GLU A 166 -6.53 27.62 23.50
N ILE A 167 -5.59 26.85 22.92
CA ILE A 167 -4.74 25.93 23.69
C ILE A 167 -3.80 26.69 24.62
N GLU A 168 -3.17 27.77 24.16
CA GLU A 168 -2.27 28.59 24.95
C GLU A 168 -2.99 29.33 26.07
N VAL A 169 -4.16 29.92 25.81
CA VAL A 169 -4.99 30.59 26.83
C VAL A 169 -5.35 29.57 27.91
N PHE A 170 -5.86 28.40 27.53
CA PHE A 170 -6.21 27.38 28.52
C PHE A 170 -5.01 26.93 29.36
N ALA A 171 -3.86 26.71 28.73
CA ALA A 171 -2.66 26.31 29.47
C ALA A 171 -2.20 27.34 30.48
N LYS A 172 -2.30 28.65 30.14
CA LYS A 172 -1.95 29.77 31.04
C LYS A 172 -2.95 29.90 32.18
N GLU A 173 -4.25 29.87 31.89
CA GLU A 173 -5.32 29.95 32.90
C GLU A 173 -5.21 28.83 33.93
N GLU A 174 -4.93 27.63 33.49
CA GLU A 174 -4.81 26.42 34.31
C GLU A 174 -3.42 26.20 34.91
N LYS A 175 -2.49 27.12 34.66
CA LYS A 175 -1.09 27.05 35.12
C LYS A 175 -0.41 25.74 34.78
N ILE A 176 -0.71 25.21 33.57
CA ILE A 176 -0.09 24.00 33.05
C ILE A 176 1.32 24.33 32.59
N SER A 177 2.31 23.59 33.04
CA SER A 177 3.69 23.70 32.56
C SER A 177 3.90 22.81 31.31
N TRP A 178 4.69 23.30 30.38
CA TRP A 178 5.11 22.59 29.18
C TRP A 178 6.54 22.93 28.80
N ARG A 179 7.11 22.22 27.85
CA ARG A 179 8.44 22.53 27.31
C ARG A 179 8.30 23.18 25.93
N GLU A 180 9.06 24.21 25.68
CA GLU A 180 9.13 24.83 24.35
C GLU A 180 10.23 24.18 23.51
N ASP A 181 9.87 23.75 22.33
CA ASP A 181 10.83 23.21 21.37
C ASP A 181 11.49 24.37 20.60
N GLN A 182 12.73 24.70 20.94
CA GLN A 182 13.50 25.76 20.27
C GLN A 182 13.63 25.54 18.76
N SER A 183 13.54 24.29 18.27
CA SER A 183 13.55 24.02 16.83
C SER A 183 12.33 24.60 16.09
N ASN A 184 11.25 24.90 16.80
CA ASN A 184 10.06 25.55 16.24
C ASN A 184 10.33 26.98 15.74
N THR A 185 11.36 27.67 16.24
CA THR A 185 11.71 29.03 15.82
C THR A 185 12.49 29.06 14.49
N SER A 186 13.06 27.92 14.06
CA SER A 186 13.86 27.84 12.84
C SER A 186 12.98 27.88 11.59
N THR A 187 13.18 28.83 10.70
CA THR A 187 12.49 28.95 9.39
C THR A 187 13.09 28.06 8.29
N LYS A 188 14.04 27.20 8.62
CA LYS A 188 14.65 26.26 7.68
C LYS A 188 13.62 25.31 7.03
N TYR A 189 12.57 24.98 7.73
CA TYR A 189 11.53 24.05 7.27
C TYR A 189 10.31 24.80 6.73
N VAL A 190 9.74 24.30 5.63
CA VAL A 190 8.57 24.88 4.96
C VAL A 190 7.40 25.11 5.94
N ARG A 191 7.13 24.15 6.83
CA ARG A 191 6.05 24.26 7.82
C ARG A 191 6.28 25.44 8.77
N ASN A 192 7.49 25.59 9.31
CA ASN A 192 7.83 26.69 10.21
C ASN A 192 7.78 28.04 9.47
N LYS A 193 8.22 28.09 8.19
CA LYS A 193 8.11 29.30 7.38
C LYS A 193 6.65 29.70 7.17
N ILE A 194 5.74 28.77 6.93
CA ILE A 194 4.31 29.04 6.82
C ILE A 194 3.78 29.55 8.18
N ARG A 195 4.10 28.86 9.28
CA ARG A 195 3.65 29.19 10.62
C ARG A 195 4.05 30.61 11.05
N HIS A 196 5.31 30.99 10.81
CA HIS A 196 5.84 32.28 11.31
C HIS A 196 5.65 33.45 10.34
N ASN A 197 5.66 33.19 9.02
CA ASN A 197 5.68 34.29 8.05
C ASN A 197 4.36 34.42 7.25
N ILE A 198 3.55 33.37 7.14
CA ILE A 198 2.35 33.39 6.30
C ILE A 198 1.07 33.41 7.14
N LEU A 199 0.95 32.52 8.13
CA LEU A 199 -0.25 32.45 8.95
C LEU A 199 -0.56 33.77 9.70
N PRO A 200 0.41 34.49 10.31
CA PRO A 200 0.13 35.76 10.98
C PRO A 200 -0.49 36.79 10.01
N VAL A 201 0.07 36.92 8.79
CA VAL A 201 -0.45 37.83 7.77
C VAL A 201 -1.87 37.44 7.34
N LEU A 202 -2.14 36.17 7.14
CA LEU A 202 -3.48 35.70 6.80
C LEU A 202 -4.50 35.93 7.92
N LYS A 203 -4.09 35.78 9.17
CA LYS A 203 -4.92 36.07 10.36
C LYS A 203 -5.15 37.60 10.55
N GLU A 204 -4.19 38.42 10.17
CA GLU A 204 -4.36 39.88 10.14
C GLU A 204 -5.40 40.29 9.08
N ILE A 205 -5.34 39.72 7.89
CA ILE A 205 -6.32 39.97 6.80
C ILE A 205 -7.72 39.50 7.24
N ASN A 206 -7.79 38.32 7.88
CA ASN A 206 -9.06 37.75 8.34
C ASN A 206 -8.91 37.22 9.78
N PRO A 207 -9.30 37.95 10.83
CA PRO A 207 -9.27 37.46 12.20
C PRO A 207 -10.06 36.15 12.44
N SER A 208 -11.10 35.90 11.63
CA SER A 208 -11.90 34.66 11.69
C SER A 208 -11.39 33.59 10.69
N LEU A 209 -10.11 33.66 10.31
CA LEU A 209 -9.54 32.76 9.27
C LEU A 209 -9.79 31.27 9.54
N LEU A 210 -9.59 30.80 10.76
CA LEU A 210 -9.74 29.38 11.09
C LEU A 210 -11.19 28.91 10.98
N ASP A 211 -12.17 29.75 11.31
CA ASP A 211 -13.59 29.44 11.16
C ASP A 211 -13.99 29.38 9.68
N THR A 212 -13.55 30.37 8.88
CA THR A 212 -13.82 30.40 7.43
C THR A 212 -13.11 29.24 6.73
N PHE A 213 -11.91 28.92 7.14
CA PHE A 213 -11.16 27.76 6.62
C PHE A 213 -11.85 26.44 6.98
N SER A 214 -12.35 26.29 8.21
CA SER A 214 -13.12 25.10 8.62
C SER A 214 -14.35 24.88 7.73
N LYS A 215 -15.10 25.95 7.40
CA LYS A 215 -16.22 25.87 6.44
C LYS A 215 -15.78 25.45 5.06
N THR A 216 -14.67 26.02 4.56
CA THR A 216 -14.07 25.63 3.27
C THR A 216 -13.70 24.15 3.25
N LEU A 217 -13.08 23.65 4.32
CA LEU A 217 -12.74 22.22 4.43
C LEU A 217 -13.99 21.34 4.37
N THR A 218 -15.07 21.73 5.07
CA THR A 218 -16.34 20.99 5.05
C THR A 218 -16.86 20.88 3.61
N HIS A 219 -16.92 21.98 2.86
CA HIS A 219 -17.37 21.96 1.46
C HIS A 219 -16.48 21.10 0.55
N LEU A 220 -15.16 21.10 0.79
CA LEU A 220 -14.22 20.25 0.03
C LEU A 220 -14.41 18.77 0.38
N GLN A 221 -14.63 18.45 1.63
CA GLN A 221 -14.89 17.08 2.11
C GLN A 221 -16.21 16.54 1.54
N GLU A 222 -17.29 17.32 1.58
CA GLU A 222 -18.58 16.98 0.98
C GLU A 222 -18.45 16.73 -0.53
N SER A 223 -17.72 17.60 -1.24
CA SER A 223 -17.43 17.42 -2.67
C SER A 223 -16.65 16.13 -2.94
N THR A 224 -15.66 15.83 -2.09
CA THR A 224 -14.87 14.60 -2.18
C THR A 224 -15.74 13.37 -1.93
N GLN A 225 -16.71 13.44 -1.02
CA GLN A 225 -17.65 12.36 -0.77
C GLN A 225 -18.51 12.06 -2.00
N ILE A 226 -19.06 13.10 -2.64
CA ILE A 226 -19.84 12.96 -3.89
C ILE A 226 -19.01 12.29 -4.99
N ILE A 227 -17.73 12.72 -5.14
CA ILE A 227 -16.81 12.09 -6.10
C ILE A 227 -16.59 10.61 -5.75
N SER A 228 -16.35 10.29 -4.48
CA SER A 228 -16.12 8.93 -4.02
C SER A 228 -17.33 8.02 -4.27
N ASP A 229 -18.53 8.50 -4.00
CA ASP A 229 -19.79 7.77 -4.26
C ASP A 229 -19.97 7.52 -5.76
N ARG A 230 -19.68 8.52 -6.60
CA ARG A 230 -19.73 8.36 -8.05
C ARG A 230 -18.70 7.35 -8.56
N VAL A 231 -17.46 7.42 -8.08
CA VAL A 231 -16.39 6.47 -8.44
C VAL A 231 -16.75 5.05 -7.99
N ALA A 232 -17.31 4.88 -6.79
CA ALA A 232 -17.77 3.58 -6.30
C ALA A 232 -18.88 3.00 -7.17
N ALA A 233 -19.87 3.82 -7.60
CA ALA A 233 -20.91 3.40 -8.51
C ALA A 233 -20.38 2.96 -9.88
N ILE A 234 -19.44 3.72 -10.45
CA ILE A 234 -18.80 3.40 -11.72
C ILE A 234 -17.92 2.16 -11.61
N SER A 235 -17.20 1.99 -10.50
CA SER A 235 -16.35 0.81 -10.27
C SER A 235 -17.12 -0.50 -10.42
N LYS A 236 -18.40 -0.54 -10.07
CA LYS A 236 -19.24 -1.74 -10.26
C LYS A 236 -19.40 -2.16 -11.71
N LYS A 237 -19.28 -1.24 -12.67
CA LYS A 237 -19.39 -1.50 -14.11
C LYS A 237 -18.01 -1.71 -14.75
N VAL A 238 -17.06 -0.89 -14.35
CA VAL A 238 -15.73 -0.80 -14.97
C VAL A 238 -14.79 -1.89 -14.45
N VAL A 239 -14.88 -2.27 -13.15
CA VAL A 239 -13.88 -3.09 -12.48
C VAL A 239 -14.34 -4.53 -12.34
N LEU A 240 -13.50 -5.47 -12.78
CA LEU A 240 -13.64 -6.90 -12.54
C LEU A 240 -12.46 -7.35 -11.68
N LYS A 241 -12.75 -8.08 -10.60
CA LYS A 241 -11.72 -8.67 -9.73
C LYS A 241 -11.69 -10.17 -9.94
N GLU A 242 -10.52 -10.70 -10.32
CA GLU A 242 -10.30 -12.13 -10.53
C GLU A 242 -9.02 -12.53 -9.81
N ASN A 243 -9.13 -13.25 -8.70
CA ASN A 243 -8.00 -13.59 -7.83
C ASN A 243 -7.20 -12.31 -7.44
N ASP A 244 -5.89 -12.31 -7.70
CA ASP A 244 -4.98 -11.18 -7.40
C ASP A 244 -4.89 -10.15 -8.55
N ILE A 245 -5.77 -10.22 -9.54
CA ILE A 245 -5.78 -9.36 -10.72
C ILE A 245 -7.02 -8.50 -10.73
N ILE A 246 -6.83 -7.21 -11.02
CA ILE A 246 -7.93 -6.26 -11.22
C ILE A 246 -7.94 -5.87 -12.70
N LYS A 247 -9.08 -6.08 -13.36
CA LYS A 247 -9.29 -5.71 -14.76
C LYS A 247 -10.21 -4.51 -14.84
N PHE A 248 -9.87 -3.54 -15.69
CA PHE A 248 -10.68 -2.36 -15.97
C PHE A 248 -11.15 -2.41 -17.43
N ARG A 249 -12.44 -2.33 -17.66
CA ARG A 249 -13.04 -2.33 -19.00
C ARG A 249 -12.77 -0.99 -19.69
N ILE A 250 -12.09 -1.00 -20.81
CA ILE A 250 -11.66 0.19 -21.52
C ILE A 250 -12.83 0.90 -22.19
N ASP A 251 -13.72 0.16 -22.82
CA ASP A 251 -14.94 0.66 -23.46
C ASP A 251 -15.82 1.45 -22.47
N GLU A 252 -16.05 0.89 -21.29
CA GLU A 252 -16.80 1.55 -20.22
C GLU A 252 -16.12 2.84 -19.72
N ILE A 253 -14.79 2.82 -19.59
CA ILE A 253 -14.03 4.01 -19.19
C ILE A 253 -14.11 5.10 -20.26
N GLN A 254 -14.00 4.74 -21.54
CA GLN A 254 -14.01 5.70 -22.66
C GLN A 254 -15.36 6.38 -22.85
N GLN A 255 -16.46 5.75 -22.40
CA GLN A 255 -17.81 6.33 -22.45
C GLN A 255 -18.09 7.32 -21.31
N LEU A 256 -17.21 7.42 -20.31
CA LEU A 256 -17.38 8.37 -19.20
C LEU A 256 -17.17 9.82 -19.67
N SER A 257 -17.80 10.76 -18.98
CA SER A 257 -17.73 12.20 -19.31
C SER A 257 -16.29 12.77 -19.26
N ASN A 258 -15.43 12.22 -18.41
CA ASN A 258 -14.01 12.61 -18.31
C ASN A 258 -13.15 11.36 -18.00
N PRO A 259 -12.83 10.53 -19.02
CA PRO A 259 -12.10 9.28 -18.83
C PRO A 259 -10.78 9.45 -18.07
N LYS A 260 -10.04 10.54 -18.32
CA LYS A 260 -8.76 10.82 -17.65
C LYS A 260 -8.93 11.01 -16.15
N ALA A 261 -9.93 11.75 -15.72
CA ALA A 261 -10.21 11.97 -14.30
C ALA A 261 -10.65 10.66 -13.60
N TYR A 262 -11.45 9.83 -14.26
CA TYR A 262 -11.85 8.54 -13.71
C TYR A 262 -10.70 7.55 -13.63
N VAL A 263 -9.82 7.49 -14.63
CA VAL A 263 -8.59 6.68 -14.56
C VAL A 263 -7.75 7.08 -13.35
N TYR A 264 -7.57 8.39 -13.13
CA TYR A 264 -6.89 8.89 -11.92
C TYR A 264 -7.57 8.38 -10.64
N GLN A 265 -8.87 8.59 -10.49
CA GLN A 265 -9.61 8.21 -9.29
C GLN A 265 -9.61 6.69 -9.03
N LEU A 266 -9.70 5.87 -10.09
CA LEU A 266 -9.68 4.41 -9.98
C LEU A 266 -8.30 3.85 -9.59
N LEU A 267 -7.22 4.56 -9.98
CA LEU A 267 -5.86 4.04 -9.87
C LEU A 267 -4.97 4.78 -8.85
N ARG A 268 -5.43 5.88 -8.25
CA ARG A 268 -4.64 6.69 -7.30
C ARG A 268 -4.10 5.93 -6.08
N ALA A 269 -4.80 4.88 -5.64
CA ALA A 269 -4.39 4.04 -4.51
C ALA A 269 -3.20 3.11 -4.82
N TYR A 270 -2.82 2.97 -6.10
CA TYR A 270 -1.81 1.99 -6.54
C TYR A 270 -0.44 2.61 -6.82
N ASN A 271 -0.17 3.81 -6.28
CA ASN A 271 1.13 4.49 -6.32
C ASN A 271 1.68 4.82 -7.72
N PHE A 272 0.82 5.00 -8.72
CA PHE A 272 1.24 5.55 -10.00
C PHE A 272 1.52 7.04 -9.87
N THR A 273 2.59 7.53 -10.51
CA THR A 273 2.98 8.94 -10.58
C THR A 273 2.69 9.55 -11.95
N GLU A 274 2.90 8.77 -13.01
CA GLU A 274 2.77 9.19 -14.41
C GLU A 274 1.35 8.90 -14.95
N PHE A 275 0.35 9.61 -14.42
CA PHE A 275 -1.05 9.37 -14.81
C PHE A 275 -1.38 9.66 -16.27
N ASN A 276 -0.60 10.48 -16.95
CA ASN A 276 -0.75 10.67 -18.39
C ASN A 276 -0.40 9.39 -19.16
N ASP A 277 0.65 8.70 -18.77
CA ASP A 277 1.04 7.44 -19.40
C ASP A 277 0.02 6.34 -19.13
N VAL A 278 -0.51 6.30 -17.90
CA VAL A 278 -1.61 5.37 -17.56
C VAL A 278 -2.85 5.64 -18.40
N TYR A 279 -3.25 6.90 -18.56
CA TYR A 279 -4.38 7.28 -19.41
C TYR A 279 -4.14 6.91 -20.87
N ASN A 280 -2.94 7.13 -21.40
CA ASN A 280 -2.57 6.81 -22.79
C ASN A 280 -2.66 5.29 -23.08
N LEU A 281 -2.61 4.42 -22.05
CA LEU A 281 -2.82 2.97 -22.23
C LEU A 281 -4.20 2.65 -22.78
N LEU A 282 -5.22 3.48 -22.59
CA LEU A 282 -6.57 3.23 -23.11
C LEU A 282 -6.58 3.08 -24.65
N SER A 283 -5.72 3.84 -25.34
CA SER A 283 -5.59 3.81 -26.81
C SER A 283 -4.31 3.13 -27.31
N ALA A 284 -3.47 2.63 -26.38
CA ALA A 284 -2.20 2.00 -26.75
C ALA A 284 -2.40 0.61 -27.38
N GLN A 285 -1.36 0.09 -28.03
CA GLN A 285 -1.31 -1.29 -28.49
C GLN A 285 -1.29 -2.26 -27.30
N ALA A 286 -1.92 -3.42 -27.46
CA ALA A 286 -1.87 -4.49 -26.47
C ALA A 286 -0.41 -4.89 -26.15
N GLY A 287 -0.11 -5.10 -24.86
CA GLY A 287 1.22 -5.41 -24.36
C GLY A 287 1.99 -4.21 -23.79
N LYS A 288 1.54 -2.98 -23.99
CA LYS A 288 2.12 -1.79 -23.34
C LYS A 288 1.84 -1.81 -21.84
N GLN A 289 2.82 -1.34 -21.04
CA GLN A 289 2.78 -1.37 -19.58
C GLN A 289 3.24 -0.04 -18.99
N VAL A 290 2.68 0.31 -17.82
CA VAL A 290 3.14 1.39 -16.96
C VAL A 290 3.37 0.81 -15.56
N PHE A 291 4.45 1.22 -14.91
CA PHE A 291 4.88 0.69 -13.61
C PHE A 291 4.71 1.75 -12.53
N SER A 292 4.24 1.32 -11.36
CA SER A 292 4.36 2.08 -10.12
C SER A 292 5.41 1.44 -9.21
N LYS A 293 5.57 1.96 -8.00
CA LYS A 293 6.45 1.33 -6.99
C LYS A 293 5.96 -0.06 -6.59
N THR A 294 4.66 -0.29 -6.60
CA THR A 294 4.02 -1.50 -6.05
C THR A 294 3.25 -2.33 -7.08
N HIS A 295 2.84 -1.73 -8.19
CA HIS A 295 1.97 -2.37 -9.18
C HIS A 295 2.46 -2.16 -10.61
N VAL A 296 1.96 -2.97 -11.50
CA VAL A 296 2.05 -2.80 -12.95
C VAL A 296 0.66 -2.80 -13.55
N ILE A 297 0.40 -1.87 -14.48
CA ILE A 297 -0.80 -1.86 -15.28
C ILE A 297 -0.46 -2.17 -16.74
N LEU A 298 -1.14 -3.14 -17.31
CA LEU A 298 -0.93 -3.69 -18.64
C LEU A 298 -2.14 -3.42 -19.53
N LYS A 299 -1.94 -2.90 -20.73
CA LYS A 299 -2.97 -2.88 -21.78
C LYS A 299 -3.10 -4.27 -22.41
N ASP A 300 -4.27 -4.89 -22.29
CA ASP A 300 -4.60 -6.14 -22.97
C ASP A 300 -5.98 -6.07 -23.65
N ARG A 301 -6.00 -5.88 -24.98
CA ARG A 301 -7.21 -5.76 -25.79
C ARG A 301 -8.23 -4.79 -25.17
N ASP A 302 -9.31 -5.33 -24.63
CA ASP A 302 -10.46 -4.58 -24.09
C ASP A 302 -10.29 -4.17 -22.62
N PHE A 303 -9.15 -4.55 -21.99
CA PHE A 303 -8.91 -4.34 -20.57
C PHE A 303 -7.58 -3.63 -20.29
N LEU A 304 -7.57 -2.84 -19.23
CA LEU A 304 -6.35 -2.55 -18.48
C LEU A 304 -6.28 -3.55 -17.32
N ILE A 305 -5.16 -4.24 -17.18
CA ILE A 305 -4.96 -5.29 -16.17
C ILE A 305 -3.94 -4.78 -15.16
N LEU A 306 -4.38 -4.66 -13.92
CA LEU A 306 -3.56 -4.25 -12.78
C LEU A 306 -3.16 -5.49 -11.98
N SER A 307 -1.88 -5.63 -11.69
CA SER A 307 -1.33 -6.66 -10.82
C SER A 307 -0.21 -6.12 -9.94
N ILE A 308 0.11 -6.82 -8.86
CA ILE A 308 1.26 -6.50 -8.01
C ILE A 308 2.53 -6.62 -8.85
N ARG A 309 3.42 -5.64 -8.72
CA ARG A 309 4.73 -5.68 -9.33
C ARG A 309 5.60 -6.66 -8.55
N GLU A 310 5.88 -7.83 -9.11
CA GLU A 310 6.98 -8.64 -8.62
C GLU A 310 8.26 -7.83 -8.79
N VAL A 311 8.83 -7.35 -7.68
CA VAL A 311 10.15 -6.75 -7.70
C VAL A 311 11.10 -7.89 -8.07
N ALA A 312 11.60 -7.87 -9.30
CA ALA A 312 12.64 -8.79 -9.71
C ALA A 312 13.82 -8.55 -8.77
N SER A 313 13.92 -9.36 -7.72
CA SER A 313 15.18 -9.52 -7.01
C SER A 313 16.20 -9.89 -8.07
N LYS A 314 17.39 -9.31 -8.04
CA LYS A 314 18.50 -9.60 -8.97
C LYS A 314 18.92 -11.07 -8.97
N GLU A 315 18.29 -11.89 -8.19
CA GLU A 315 18.38 -13.33 -8.05
C GLU A 315 17.13 -14.08 -8.56
N THR A 316 16.47 -13.63 -9.61
CA THR A 316 15.65 -14.55 -10.37
C THR A 316 16.60 -15.55 -11.07
N GLN A 317 17.25 -16.39 -10.26
CA GLN A 317 17.70 -17.70 -10.69
C GLN A 317 16.51 -18.30 -11.42
N GLU A 318 16.70 -18.63 -12.68
CA GLU A 318 15.71 -19.30 -13.50
C GLU A 318 15.14 -20.48 -12.70
N LEU A 319 13.95 -20.31 -12.12
CA LEU A 319 13.32 -21.34 -11.32
C LEU A 319 13.10 -22.59 -12.17
N LYS A 320 14.01 -23.55 -12.01
CA LYS A 320 13.96 -24.88 -12.62
C LYS A 320 13.68 -25.88 -11.52
N PHE A 321 12.62 -26.64 -11.68
CA PHE A 321 12.24 -27.70 -10.74
C PHE A 321 12.56 -29.03 -11.39
N HIS A 322 13.47 -29.77 -10.79
CA HIS A 322 13.90 -31.08 -11.29
C HIS A 322 13.02 -32.19 -10.73
N ILE A 323 12.55 -33.08 -11.62
CA ILE A 323 11.70 -34.20 -11.27
C ILE A 323 12.48 -35.50 -11.52
N SER A 324 12.72 -36.26 -10.45
CA SER A 324 13.44 -37.53 -10.49
C SER A 324 12.56 -38.65 -11.10
N LYS A 325 13.20 -39.73 -11.60
CA LYS A 325 12.55 -40.83 -12.27
C LYS A 325 11.43 -41.52 -11.46
N ASN A 326 11.59 -41.56 -10.14
CA ASN A 326 10.67 -42.28 -9.23
C ASN A 326 9.60 -41.34 -8.61
N THR A 327 9.45 -40.12 -9.12
CA THR A 327 8.49 -39.16 -8.58
C THR A 327 7.09 -39.44 -9.10
N ALA A 328 6.16 -39.84 -8.24
CA ALA A 328 4.76 -40.07 -8.61
C ALA A 328 3.92 -38.80 -8.73
N LYS A 329 4.28 -37.76 -7.98
CA LYS A 329 3.58 -36.44 -7.99
C LYS A 329 4.47 -35.31 -7.55
N ILE A 330 4.20 -34.11 -8.07
CA ILE A 330 4.70 -32.84 -7.53
C ILE A 330 3.52 -31.93 -7.20
N THR A 331 3.67 -31.10 -6.18
CA THR A 331 2.65 -30.13 -5.73
C THR A 331 3.07 -28.69 -5.93
N TYR A 332 4.35 -28.45 -6.24
CA TYR A 332 4.93 -27.15 -6.48
C TYR A 332 5.95 -27.25 -7.64
N PRO A 333 6.05 -26.29 -8.57
CA PRO A 333 5.27 -25.05 -8.69
C PRO A 333 3.87 -25.25 -9.32
N ILE A 334 3.57 -26.44 -9.79
CA ILE A 334 2.27 -26.88 -10.35
C ILE A 334 1.99 -28.31 -9.89
N HIS A 335 0.72 -28.66 -9.83
CA HIS A 335 0.31 -30.00 -9.42
C HIS A 335 0.36 -30.95 -10.62
N LEU A 336 1.40 -31.77 -10.72
CA LEU A 336 1.51 -32.82 -11.76
C LEU A 336 1.58 -34.19 -11.09
N ALA A 337 0.94 -35.16 -11.72
CA ALA A 337 1.04 -36.56 -11.36
C ALA A 337 1.51 -37.38 -12.55
N PHE A 338 2.24 -38.48 -12.24
CA PHE A 338 2.87 -39.38 -13.16
C PHE A 338 2.41 -40.79 -12.84
N GLU A 339 1.84 -41.50 -13.82
CA GLU A 339 1.35 -42.88 -13.69
C GLU A 339 1.85 -43.71 -14.85
N GLU A 340 2.29 -44.94 -14.58
CA GLU A 340 2.56 -45.92 -15.62
C GLU A 340 1.25 -46.62 -16.00
N VAL A 341 0.96 -46.72 -17.30
CA VAL A 341 -0.30 -47.26 -17.79
C VAL A 341 -0.04 -48.17 -18.99
N THR A 342 -0.87 -49.20 -19.17
CA THR A 342 -0.77 -50.16 -20.22
C THR A 342 -1.44 -49.77 -21.54
N ALA A 343 -2.34 -48.76 -21.46
CA ALA A 343 -3.07 -48.29 -22.64
C ALA A 343 -3.26 -46.78 -22.64
N GLN A 344 -3.20 -46.18 -23.81
CA GLN A 344 -3.50 -44.75 -24.00
C GLN A 344 -5.01 -44.55 -24.07
N LYS A 345 -5.55 -43.68 -23.22
CA LYS A 345 -6.94 -43.19 -23.29
C LYS A 345 -7.01 -41.87 -24.07
N ILE A 346 -8.22 -41.31 -24.19
CA ILE A 346 -8.44 -40.03 -24.87
C ILE A 346 -7.61 -38.94 -24.16
N GLN A 347 -6.78 -38.28 -24.96
CA GLN A 347 -5.94 -37.18 -24.51
C GLN A 347 -6.75 -35.88 -24.47
N ASN A 348 -6.52 -35.05 -23.44
CA ASN A 348 -7.08 -33.72 -23.32
C ASN A 348 -5.98 -32.68 -22.96
N LYS A 349 -6.36 -31.43 -22.79
CA LYS A 349 -5.39 -30.36 -22.47
C LYS A 349 -4.67 -30.57 -21.13
N ASN A 350 -5.29 -31.27 -20.19
CA ASN A 350 -4.79 -31.49 -18.84
C ASN A 350 -4.11 -32.87 -18.65
N THR A 351 -4.10 -33.73 -19.69
CA THR A 351 -3.54 -35.08 -19.63
C THR A 351 -2.82 -35.38 -20.90
N ILE A 352 -1.56 -35.82 -20.79
CA ILE A 352 -0.76 -36.32 -21.91
C ILE A 352 -0.30 -37.74 -21.66
N TYR A 353 -0.07 -38.48 -22.74
CA TYR A 353 0.54 -39.81 -22.76
C TYR A 353 1.82 -39.73 -23.56
N VAL A 354 2.93 -40.21 -22.99
CA VAL A 354 4.25 -40.16 -23.60
C VAL A 354 4.92 -41.54 -23.51
N SER A 355 5.79 -41.88 -24.47
CA SER A 355 6.60 -43.09 -24.39
C SER A 355 7.63 -42.93 -23.27
N LYS A 356 7.68 -43.87 -22.32
CA LYS A 356 8.62 -43.87 -21.20
C LYS A 356 10.08 -43.81 -21.65
N GLU A 357 10.41 -44.51 -22.73
CA GLU A 357 11.75 -44.53 -23.31
C GLU A 357 12.22 -43.18 -23.86
N SER A 358 11.27 -42.28 -24.20
CA SER A 358 11.59 -40.94 -24.70
C SER A 358 11.92 -39.97 -23.60
N LEU A 359 11.68 -40.31 -22.31
CA LEU A 359 11.92 -39.47 -21.16
C LEU A 359 13.37 -39.59 -20.68
N LYS A 360 14.07 -38.45 -20.65
CA LYS A 360 15.41 -38.30 -20.07
C LYS A 360 15.31 -37.56 -18.74
N PHE A 361 15.55 -38.28 -17.67
CA PHE A 361 15.51 -37.70 -16.32
C PHE A 361 16.83 -37.05 -15.93
N PRO A 362 16.81 -36.03 -15.01
CA PRO A 362 15.61 -35.46 -14.37
C PRO A 362 14.78 -34.64 -15.38
N LEU A 363 13.43 -34.74 -15.31
CA LEU A 363 12.57 -33.84 -16.06
C LEU A 363 12.62 -32.46 -15.39
N ILE A 364 12.30 -31.42 -16.17
CA ILE A 364 12.41 -30.03 -15.70
C ILE A 364 11.07 -29.32 -15.88
N VAL A 365 10.52 -28.77 -14.79
CA VAL A 365 9.42 -27.81 -14.86
C VAL A 365 9.98 -26.41 -14.76
N ARG A 366 9.69 -25.56 -15.76
CA ARG A 366 10.16 -24.19 -15.82
C ARG A 366 9.21 -23.29 -16.62
N LYS A 367 9.36 -21.98 -16.45
CA LYS A 367 8.71 -21.02 -17.34
C LYS A 367 9.31 -21.06 -18.74
N TRP A 368 8.52 -20.65 -19.73
CA TRP A 368 9.02 -20.55 -21.10
C TRP A 368 10.05 -19.41 -21.23
N ARG A 369 10.89 -19.50 -22.27
CA ARG A 369 11.94 -18.52 -22.57
C ARG A 369 11.89 -18.14 -24.04
N ASN A 370 12.46 -16.99 -24.34
CA ASN A 370 12.64 -16.60 -25.74
C ASN A 370 13.57 -17.60 -26.43
N GLY A 371 13.15 -18.08 -27.59
CA GLY A 371 13.87 -19.13 -28.32
C GLY A 371 13.29 -20.54 -28.14
N ASP A 372 12.47 -20.83 -27.14
CA ASP A 372 11.81 -22.12 -26.96
C ASP A 372 10.92 -22.46 -28.15
N TYR A 373 10.95 -23.75 -28.53
CA TYR A 373 10.16 -24.31 -29.61
C TYR A 373 9.66 -25.73 -29.27
N PHE A 374 8.64 -26.15 -29.96
CA PHE A 374 8.11 -27.52 -29.91
C PHE A 374 7.66 -27.97 -31.29
N HIS A 375 7.36 -29.25 -31.45
CA HIS A 375 6.86 -29.83 -32.69
C HIS A 375 5.36 -30.15 -32.55
N PRO A 376 4.46 -29.32 -33.11
CA PRO A 376 3.03 -29.53 -33.00
C PRO A 376 2.61 -30.82 -33.74
N THR A 377 1.66 -31.56 -33.17
CA THR A 377 1.03 -32.68 -33.86
C THR A 377 0.29 -32.20 -35.11
N GLY A 378 0.51 -32.84 -36.26
CA GLY A 378 -0.13 -32.48 -37.53
C GLY A 378 0.58 -31.40 -38.34
N MET A 379 1.78 -30.97 -37.92
CA MET A 379 2.60 -29.98 -38.62
C MET A 379 3.99 -30.53 -38.86
N GLN A 380 4.54 -30.33 -40.06
CA GLN A 380 5.96 -30.64 -40.31
C GLN A 380 6.84 -29.51 -39.77
N GLY A 381 7.84 -29.87 -38.95
CA GLY A 381 8.84 -28.93 -38.41
C GLY A 381 8.55 -28.39 -37.04
N LYS A 382 9.40 -27.42 -36.59
CA LYS A 382 9.35 -26.82 -35.29
C LYS A 382 8.59 -25.48 -35.31
N LYS A 383 7.82 -25.19 -34.24
CA LYS A 383 7.13 -23.91 -34.05
C LYS A 383 7.67 -23.21 -32.81
N LYS A 384 8.12 -21.96 -32.94
CA LYS A 384 8.53 -21.15 -31.78
C LYS A 384 7.34 -20.95 -30.83
N LEU A 385 7.55 -21.10 -29.52
CA LEU A 385 6.53 -20.91 -28.51
C LEU A 385 5.93 -19.49 -28.52
N SER A 386 6.76 -18.48 -28.77
CA SER A 386 6.29 -17.10 -28.92
C SER A 386 5.25 -16.93 -30.05
N LYS A 387 5.45 -17.64 -31.18
CA LYS A 387 4.48 -17.66 -32.32
C LYS A 387 3.24 -18.47 -31.96
N TYR A 388 3.41 -19.62 -31.30
CA TYR A 388 2.30 -20.44 -30.83
C TYR A 388 1.38 -19.68 -29.88
N PHE A 389 1.94 -19.00 -28.87
CA PHE A 389 1.17 -18.19 -27.94
C PHE A 389 0.44 -17.02 -28.61
N LYS A 390 1.01 -16.44 -29.68
CA LYS A 390 0.35 -15.42 -30.49
C LYS A 390 -0.85 -16.00 -31.24
N ASP A 391 -0.69 -17.18 -31.84
CA ASP A 391 -1.75 -17.83 -32.57
C ASP A 391 -2.90 -18.32 -31.67
N GLU A 392 -2.57 -18.79 -30.45
CA GLU A 392 -3.54 -19.12 -29.40
C GLU A 392 -4.11 -17.85 -28.71
N LYS A 393 -3.68 -16.66 -29.11
CA LYS A 393 -4.12 -15.35 -28.60
C LYS A 393 -3.91 -15.18 -27.09
N LEU A 394 -2.88 -15.76 -26.52
CA LEU A 394 -2.54 -15.57 -25.10
C LEU A 394 -2.12 -14.12 -24.80
N SER A 395 -2.66 -13.58 -23.71
CA SER A 395 -2.19 -12.33 -23.14
C SER A 395 -0.74 -12.43 -22.65
N LEU A 396 -0.09 -11.29 -22.39
CA LEU A 396 1.26 -11.29 -21.83
C LEU A 396 1.32 -11.98 -20.46
N LEU A 397 0.31 -11.80 -19.63
CA LEU A 397 0.18 -12.46 -18.33
C LEU A 397 0.05 -13.96 -18.45
N GLU A 398 -0.81 -14.46 -19.34
CA GLU A 398 -0.96 -15.89 -19.58
C GLU A 398 0.33 -16.51 -20.09
N LYS A 399 1.04 -15.82 -21.02
CA LYS A 399 2.38 -16.25 -21.47
C LYS A 399 3.36 -16.38 -20.30
N ASN A 400 3.46 -15.34 -19.44
CA ASN A 400 4.39 -15.34 -18.31
C ASN A 400 4.02 -16.40 -17.27
N ASN A 401 2.74 -16.74 -17.16
CA ASN A 401 2.25 -17.77 -16.23
C ASN A 401 2.30 -19.19 -16.79
N THR A 402 2.59 -19.36 -18.10
CA THR A 402 2.66 -20.69 -18.74
C THR A 402 3.90 -21.45 -18.26
N TRP A 403 3.68 -22.67 -17.78
CA TRP A 403 4.72 -23.61 -17.39
C TRP A 403 4.98 -24.59 -18.52
N LEU A 404 6.24 -25.01 -18.63
CA LEU A 404 6.68 -26.08 -19.54
C LEU A 404 7.14 -27.24 -18.71
N LEU A 405 6.76 -28.46 -19.14
CA LEU A 405 7.44 -29.67 -18.76
C LEU A 405 8.45 -29.98 -19.86
N CYS A 406 9.72 -30.04 -19.49
CA CYS A 406 10.83 -30.31 -20.39
C CYS A 406 11.54 -31.61 -20.03
N ASN A 407 12.17 -32.21 -20.99
CA ASN A 407 13.05 -33.36 -20.84
C ASN A 407 14.41 -32.92 -20.21
N GLY A 408 15.22 -33.83 -19.74
CA GLY A 408 16.54 -33.53 -19.15
C GLY A 408 17.49 -32.80 -20.08
N ASP A 409 17.31 -32.92 -21.40
CA ASP A 409 18.01 -32.17 -22.44
C ASP A 409 17.35 -30.82 -22.81
N ASN A 410 16.43 -30.33 -21.97
CA ASN A 410 15.62 -29.10 -22.19
C ASN A 410 14.62 -29.15 -23.35
N ALA A 411 14.44 -30.26 -24.05
CA ALA A 411 13.41 -30.38 -25.08
C ALA A 411 12.02 -30.29 -24.46
N VAL A 412 11.16 -29.43 -25.00
CA VAL A 412 9.79 -29.28 -24.50
C VAL A 412 9.00 -30.55 -24.75
N ILE A 413 8.45 -31.13 -23.68
CA ILE A 413 7.54 -32.28 -23.73
C ILE A 413 6.10 -31.78 -23.83
N TRP A 414 5.75 -30.85 -22.95
CA TRP A 414 4.40 -30.37 -22.82
C TRP A 414 4.36 -28.88 -22.42
N ILE A 415 3.60 -28.12 -23.16
CA ILE A 415 3.13 -26.79 -22.72
C ILE A 415 1.97 -27.09 -21.80
N VAL A 416 2.19 -27.00 -20.49
CA VAL A 416 1.28 -27.51 -19.46
C VAL A 416 -0.10 -26.87 -19.58
N GLY A 417 -1.15 -27.71 -19.61
CA GLY A 417 -2.52 -27.28 -19.85
C GLY A 417 -2.86 -26.90 -21.29
N MET A 418 -1.94 -27.12 -22.26
CA MET A 418 -2.14 -26.74 -23.65
C MET A 418 -1.81 -27.94 -24.61
N ARG A 419 -0.62 -27.93 -25.22
CA ARG A 419 -0.23 -28.92 -26.23
C ARG A 419 1.06 -29.66 -25.88
N LYS A 420 1.09 -30.95 -26.20
CA LYS A 420 2.33 -31.74 -26.14
C LYS A 420 3.14 -31.64 -27.43
N ASP A 421 4.41 -31.93 -27.34
CA ASP A 421 5.31 -32.07 -28.47
C ASP A 421 5.14 -33.47 -29.13
N SER A 422 5.09 -33.51 -30.45
CA SER A 422 4.85 -34.73 -31.22
C SER A 422 5.99 -35.72 -31.15
N ARG A 423 7.19 -35.32 -30.75
CA ARG A 423 8.36 -36.21 -30.61
C ARG A 423 8.19 -37.22 -29.47
N PHE A 424 7.33 -36.92 -28.50
CA PHE A 424 7.05 -37.75 -27.34
C PHE A 424 5.75 -38.57 -27.48
N LYS A 425 5.40 -38.91 -28.71
CA LYS A 425 4.23 -39.80 -28.97
C LYS A 425 4.47 -41.22 -28.46
N VAL A 426 3.41 -41.82 -27.97
CA VAL A 426 3.39 -43.28 -27.69
C VAL A 426 3.59 -44.03 -28.99
N LYS A 427 4.53 -44.97 -29.01
CA LYS A 427 4.77 -45.90 -30.10
C LYS A 427 4.12 -47.25 -29.75
N SER A 428 3.82 -48.08 -30.77
CA SER A 428 3.43 -49.47 -30.52
C SER A 428 4.51 -50.18 -29.70
N ASP A 429 4.11 -50.98 -28.74
CA ASP A 429 4.98 -51.83 -27.90
C ASP A 429 5.91 -51.08 -26.92
N THR A 430 5.61 -49.83 -26.54
CA THR A 430 6.38 -49.09 -25.56
C THR A 430 5.60 -48.90 -24.24
N GLU A 431 6.32 -48.91 -23.10
CA GLU A 431 5.75 -48.54 -21.82
C GLU A 431 5.27 -47.04 -21.86
N ILE A 432 4.09 -46.81 -21.31
CA ILE A 432 3.40 -45.53 -21.42
C ILE A 432 3.42 -44.83 -20.04
N THR A 433 3.87 -43.61 -20.02
CA THR A 433 3.73 -42.72 -18.87
C THR A 433 2.59 -41.73 -19.15
N LYS A 434 1.57 -41.73 -18.28
CA LYS A 434 0.50 -40.74 -18.23
C LYS A 434 0.94 -39.59 -17.32
N ILE A 435 0.89 -38.38 -17.81
CA ILE A 435 1.23 -37.14 -17.06
C ILE A 435 0.01 -36.24 -17.09
N TYR A 436 -0.44 -35.78 -15.92
CA TYR A 436 -1.66 -34.97 -15.85
C TYR A 436 -1.63 -33.92 -14.76
N LEU A 437 -2.40 -32.84 -14.98
CA LEU A 437 -2.70 -31.85 -13.97
C LEU A 437 -3.71 -32.41 -12.96
N LYS A 438 -3.42 -32.22 -11.67
CA LYS A 438 -4.25 -32.71 -10.57
C LYS A 438 -5.02 -31.57 -9.91
#